data_c983232731cc9591d0f2a7a958c59472
#
_entry.id   c983232731cc9591d0f2a7a958c59472
#
_cell.length_a   1.000
_cell.length_b   1.000
_cell.length_c   1.000
_cell.angle_alpha   90.00
_cell.angle_beta   90.00
_cell.angle_gamma   90.00
#
_symmetry.space_group_name_H-M   'P 1'
#
loop_
_entity.id
_entity.type
_entity.pdbx_description
1 polymer ?
#
loop_
_entity_poly.entity_id
_entity_poly.type
_entity_poly.pdbx_seq_one_letter_code
_entity_poly.pdbx_strand_id
1 'polypeptide(L)'
;MNNRIITTIYCAIITIAAMAQTETPDSVKTQELDEVVVEAQMQRTNATSSTYTPTTRQKSSAQNAIDLLRQLAIPQININLVDNVVTTPSGQNVAVYINYIPASAEEIEGIMTSDVRRVEYLDFPTDPRFQGNEHVVNFIMQKYEYGGYTKATVNENFLVGKLSSRASIYSKFAYKRMTYDLYAGASNHNIRHSGTSTIGNYTLENAAGEPYLITRNEIFDNSHFRYNQYPVTFRAIYDSDKVQIANTVGFNFDQSPTAETSGKLSFVPRQAEDYSYSRYEPYTSRYIIWSGNYYFILPRNFHLSVSPGINYGHTNNNYRYQTSATDAIVNDSKENVWQFRGSATLYKIFTDRQNGFLRAYYGSTSNDVSYFGTSPYDNDFLDTYAGAALGYSFSNNQWNVSADVALQWEKNKINDQSVSEVYPLANVSAGFLLHRNILSAHTSISARTIPVQARKRRIYCNRTN
;
A
#
# COMPACT_ATOMS: atom_id res chain seq x y z
N MET A 1 12.87 -23.63 13.01
CA MET A 1 14.05 -22.78 13.21
C MET A 1 14.20 -22.57 14.71
N ASN A 2 15.35 -22.95 15.27
CA ASN A 2 15.53 -23.11 16.73
C ASN A 2 15.38 -21.79 17.48
N ASN A 3 14.66 -21.79 18.62
CA ASN A 3 14.53 -20.66 19.55
C ASN A 3 15.87 -19.99 19.93
N ARG A 4 16.98 -20.70 19.78
CA ARG A 4 18.34 -20.20 20.05
C ARG A 4 18.79 -19.11 19.06
N ILE A 5 18.35 -19.13 17.80
CA ILE A 5 18.72 -18.11 16.79
C ILE A 5 17.98 -16.79 17.10
N ILE A 6 16.74 -16.85 17.51
CA ILE A 6 15.94 -15.66 17.87
C ILE A 6 16.54 -14.99 19.11
N THR A 7 16.92 -15.77 20.12
CA THR A 7 17.56 -15.27 21.35
C THR A 7 18.93 -14.64 21.05
N THR A 8 19.70 -15.20 20.12
CA THR A 8 21.02 -14.65 19.72
C THR A 8 20.88 -13.33 18.96
N ILE A 9 19.86 -13.18 18.11
CA ILE A 9 19.57 -11.93 17.41
C ILE A 9 19.11 -10.86 18.40
N TYR A 10 18.26 -11.21 19.39
CA TYR A 10 17.85 -10.28 20.45
C TYR A 10 19.03 -9.80 21.30
N CYS A 11 19.94 -10.67 21.68
CA CYS A 11 21.14 -10.30 22.44
C CYS A 11 22.12 -9.45 21.60
N ALA A 12 22.26 -9.70 20.29
CA ALA A 12 23.13 -8.92 19.41
C ALA A 12 22.60 -7.47 19.20
N ILE A 13 21.27 -7.30 19.13
CA ILE A 13 20.64 -5.97 19.00
C ILE A 13 20.83 -5.15 20.29
N ILE A 14 20.72 -5.76 21.46
CA ILE A 14 20.90 -5.10 22.76
C ILE A 14 22.36 -4.67 22.96
N THR A 15 23.35 -5.47 22.50
CA THR A 15 24.77 -5.10 22.61
C THR A 15 25.17 -3.96 21.67
N ILE A 16 24.57 -3.81 20.49
CA ILE A 16 24.83 -2.69 19.61
C ILE A 16 24.25 -1.38 20.17
N ALA A 17 23.09 -1.43 20.82
CA ALA A 17 22.48 -0.27 21.46
C ALA A 17 23.28 0.25 22.68
N ALA A 18 24.02 -0.63 23.37
CA ALA A 18 24.84 -0.26 24.53
C ALA A 18 26.18 0.42 24.18
N MET A 19 26.66 0.32 22.93
CA MET A 19 27.91 0.95 22.50
C MET A 19 27.77 2.37 21.93
N ALA A 20 26.52 2.87 21.79
CA ALA A 20 26.26 4.20 21.22
C ALA A 20 26.20 5.34 22.24
N GLN A 21 26.49 5.10 23.51
CA GLN A 21 26.47 6.13 24.55
C GLN A 21 27.85 6.29 25.19
N THR A 22 28.71 7.07 24.58
CA THR A 22 29.74 7.84 25.28
C THR A 22 30.42 8.83 24.32
N GLU A 23 29.91 10.04 24.24
CA GLU A 23 30.69 11.25 24.05
C GLU A 23 29.89 12.42 24.63
N THR A 24 30.40 12.98 25.72
CA THR A 24 29.95 14.23 26.30
C THR A 24 30.39 15.39 25.42
N PRO A 25 29.49 16.23 24.91
CA PRO A 25 29.93 17.43 24.20
C PRO A 25 30.39 18.49 25.19
N ASP A 26 31.58 19.00 24.91
CA ASP A 26 32.16 20.17 25.54
C ASP A 26 31.23 21.38 25.48
N SER A 27 31.06 22.07 26.59
CA SER A 27 30.11 23.17 26.73
C SER A 27 30.57 24.39 25.92
N VAL A 28 30.02 24.56 24.73
CA VAL A 28 30.06 25.85 24.03
C VAL A 28 29.02 26.76 24.67
N LYS A 29 29.45 27.87 25.29
CA LYS A 29 28.56 28.95 25.74
C LYS A 29 27.82 29.51 24.54
N THR A 30 26.57 29.12 24.39
CA THR A 30 25.63 29.77 23.48
C THR A 30 25.19 31.10 24.09
N GLN A 31 25.55 32.20 23.43
CA GLN A 31 24.96 33.50 23.71
C GLN A 31 23.53 33.45 23.20
N GLU A 32 22.54 33.54 24.11
CA GLU A 32 21.13 33.70 23.75
C GLU A 32 21.00 35.03 23.00
N LEU A 33 20.77 34.96 21.70
CA LEU A 33 20.27 36.04 20.90
C LEU A 33 18.77 36.15 21.21
N ASP A 34 18.31 37.38 21.52
CA ASP A 34 16.89 37.68 21.68
C ASP A 34 16.08 37.06 20.54
N GLU A 35 15.08 36.27 20.90
CA GLU A 35 14.18 35.61 19.99
C GLU A 35 13.45 36.66 19.15
N VAL A 36 13.94 36.87 17.92
CA VAL A 36 13.17 37.60 16.92
C VAL A 36 12.01 36.68 16.56
N VAL A 37 10.87 36.91 17.18
CA VAL A 37 9.60 36.30 16.86
C VAL A 37 9.21 36.76 15.43
N VAL A 38 9.76 36.09 14.41
CA VAL A 38 9.18 36.12 13.10
C VAL A 38 7.92 35.29 13.23
N GLU A 39 6.75 35.93 13.24
CA GLU A 39 5.47 35.25 13.01
C GLU A 39 5.50 34.64 11.59
N ALA A 40 6.21 33.57 11.45
CA ALA A 40 6.13 32.74 10.26
C ALA A 40 4.70 32.19 10.21
N GLN A 41 3.97 32.45 9.13
CA GLN A 41 2.67 31.86 8.92
C GLN A 41 2.84 30.33 9.00
N MET A 42 2.43 29.73 10.13
CA MET A 42 2.53 28.29 10.36
C MET A 42 1.69 27.49 9.37
N GLN A 43 0.70 28.13 8.77
CA GLN A 43 -0.17 27.57 7.77
C GLN A 43 -0.40 28.58 6.64
N ARG A 44 -0.19 28.14 5.42
CA ARG A 44 -0.55 28.88 4.20
C ARG A 44 -1.46 27.99 3.36
N THR A 45 -2.67 28.46 3.09
CA THR A 45 -3.68 27.72 2.34
C THR A 45 -4.03 28.46 1.05
N ASN A 46 -3.99 27.76 -0.06
CA ASN A 46 -4.52 28.14 -1.35
C ASN A 46 -5.70 27.23 -1.70
N ALA A 47 -6.37 27.44 -2.84
CA ALA A 47 -7.52 26.64 -3.26
C ALA A 47 -7.24 25.13 -3.38
N THR A 48 -6.06 24.76 -3.81
CA THR A 48 -5.67 23.36 -4.11
C THR A 48 -4.48 22.89 -3.30
N SER A 49 -3.98 23.72 -2.39
CA SER A 49 -2.82 23.36 -1.57
C SER A 49 -2.83 24.03 -0.23
N SER A 50 -2.42 23.30 0.79
CA SER A 50 -2.17 23.82 2.12
C SER A 50 -0.76 23.43 2.55
N THR A 51 0.01 24.40 3.00
CA THR A 51 1.38 24.19 3.49
C THR A 51 1.40 24.41 5.00
N TYR A 52 1.96 23.46 5.72
CA TYR A 52 2.09 23.45 7.16
C TYR A 52 3.56 23.43 7.55
N THR A 53 3.98 24.34 8.41
CA THR A 53 5.32 24.36 8.99
C THR A 53 5.24 23.80 10.41
N PRO A 54 5.74 22.58 10.67
CA PRO A 54 5.68 21.98 11.99
C PRO A 54 6.54 22.75 12.98
N THR A 55 6.01 23.02 14.17
CA THR A 55 6.75 23.61 15.29
C THR A 55 7.76 22.59 15.86
N THR A 56 8.77 23.09 16.59
CA THR A 56 9.74 22.21 17.28
C THR A 56 9.03 21.25 18.24
N ARG A 57 7.99 21.72 18.93
CA ARG A 57 7.19 20.90 19.85
C ARG A 57 6.46 19.76 19.11
N GLN A 58 5.82 20.05 17.98
CA GLN A 58 5.14 19.03 17.16
C GLN A 58 6.13 17.99 16.63
N LYS A 59 7.30 18.43 16.14
CA LYS A 59 8.35 17.55 15.67
C LYS A 59 8.88 16.63 16.78
N SER A 60 9.15 17.17 17.96
CA SER A 60 9.72 16.41 19.10
C SER A 60 8.71 15.44 19.73
N SER A 61 7.41 15.72 19.64
CA SER A 61 6.36 14.85 20.17
C SER A 61 5.87 13.79 19.19
N ALA A 62 6.19 13.92 17.90
CA ALA A 62 5.83 12.96 16.87
C ALA A 62 6.89 11.87 16.71
N GLN A 63 6.48 10.60 16.70
CA GLN A 63 7.39 9.45 16.56
C GLN A 63 7.76 9.14 15.11
N ASN A 64 6.86 9.43 14.16
CA ASN A 64 7.00 9.16 12.73
C ASN A 64 6.19 10.19 11.91
N ALA A 65 6.18 10.02 10.57
CA ALA A 65 5.48 10.92 9.66
C ALA A 65 3.97 10.97 9.93
N ILE A 66 3.34 9.83 10.16
CA ILE A 66 1.88 9.74 10.39
C ILE A 66 1.50 10.44 11.69
N ASP A 67 2.28 10.24 12.74
CA ASP A 67 2.06 10.91 14.02
C ASP A 67 2.25 12.43 13.89
N LEU A 68 3.20 12.88 13.06
CA LEU A 68 3.37 14.29 12.73
C LEU A 68 2.16 14.86 11.99
N LEU A 69 1.58 14.15 11.03
CA LEU A 69 0.35 14.57 10.36
C LEU A 69 -0.81 14.73 11.34
N ARG A 70 -0.95 13.83 12.30
CA ARG A 70 -1.94 13.94 13.38
C ARG A 70 -1.74 15.20 14.21
N GLN A 71 -0.48 15.50 14.56
CA GLN A 71 -0.13 16.70 15.34
C GLN A 71 -0.43 18.00 14.57
N LEU A 72 -0.33 17.97 13.24
CA LEU A 72 -0.64 19.11 12.37
C LEU A 72 -2.14 19.33 12.21
N ALA A 73 -2.98 18.35 12.56
CA ALA A 73 -4.44 18.41 12.49
C ALA A 73 -4.97 18.96 11.15
N ILE A 74 -4.47 18.41 10.05
CA ILE A 74 -4.84 18.81 8.69
C ILE A 74 -6.31 18.48 8.44
N PRO A 75 -7.21 19.48 8.20
CA PRO A 75 -8.65 19.22 8.13
C PRO A 75 -9.08 18.35 6.94
N GLN A 76 -8.25 18.31 5.88
CA GLN A 76 -8.53 17.59 4.64
C GLN A 76 -8.20 16.11 4.69
N ILE A 77 -7.65 15.60 5.81
CA ILE A 77 -7.26 14.20 5.92
C ILE A 77 -7.79 13.56 7.21
N ASN A 78 -8.09 12.27 7.10
CA ASN A 78 -8.31 11.38 8.23
C ASN A 78 -7.14 10.40 8.33
N ILE A 79 -6.73 10.08 9.54
CA ILE A 79 -5.58 9.22 9.81
C ILE A 79 -6.04 8.00 10.60
N ASN A 80 -5.86 6.81 10.02
CA ASN A 80 -5.98 5.55 10.73
C ASN A 80 -4.61 5.17 11.29
N LEU A 81 -4.45 5.27 12.61
CA LEU A 81 -3.19 4.97 13.29
C LEU A 81 -2.90 3.47 13.40
N VAL A 82 -3.91 2.62 13.26
CA VAL A 82 -3.73 1.17 13.33
C VAL A 82 -3.05 0.66 12.07
N ASP A 83 -3.51 1.15 10.93
CA ASP A 83 -3.07 0.70 9.61
C ASP A 83 -2.09 1.67 8.95
N ASN A 84 -1.78 2.80 9.59
CA ASN A 84 -0.97 3.90 9.04
C ASN A 84 -1.49 4.42 7.69
N VAL A 85 -2.81 4.40 7.50
CA VAL A 85 -3.47 4.83 6.27
C VAL A 85 -3.96 6.26 6.41
N VAL A 86 -3.68 7.07 5.38
CA VAL A 86 -4.17 8.43 5.26
C VAL A 86 -5.26 8.49 4.19
N THR A 87 -6.44 8.99 4.55
CA THR A 87 -7.57 9.14 3.64
C THR A 87 -8.13 10.57 3.70
N THR A 88 -8.90 10.94 2.72
CA THR A 88 -9.75 12.15 2.82
C THR A 88 -10.95 11.87 3.75
N PRO A 89 -11.69 12.89 4.20
CA PRO A 89 -12.93 12.71 4.94
C PRO A 89 -14.00 11.91 4.19
N SER A 90 -13.95 11.91 2.85
CA SER A 90 -14.82 11.09 1.98
C SER A 90 -14.35 9.64 1.81
N GLY A 91 -13.22 9.26 2.42
CA GLY A 91 -12.65 7.90 2.36
C GLY A 91 -11.76 7.63 1.15
N GLN A 92 -11.44 8.64 0.33
CA GLN A 92 -10.49 8.49 -0.78
C GLN A 92 -9.06 8.36 -0.26
N ASN A 93 -8.22 7.59 -0.96
CA ASN A 93 -6.83 7.41 -0.57
C ASN A 93 -6.00 8.68 -0.79
N VAL A 94 -5.13 9.00 0.16
CA VAL A 94 -4.17 10.11 0.07
C VAL A 94 -2.78 9.54 -0.13
N ALA A 95 -2.15 9.84 -1.26
CA ALA A 95 -0.82 9.38 -1.56
C ALA A 95 0.23 10.17 -0.76
N VAL A 96 1.17 9.47 -0.13
CA VAL A 96 2.22 10.10 0.68
C VAL A 96 3.52 10.15 -0.11
N TYR A 97 4.13 11.33 -0.11
CA TYR A 97 5.38 11.63 -0.80
C TYR A 97 6.42 12.21 0.16
N ILE A 98 7.68 11.96 -0.13
CA ILE A 98 8.82 12.60 0.54
C ILE A 98 9.71 13.23 -0.54
N ASN A 99 9.86 14.55 -0.49
CA ASN A 99 10.60 15.32 -1.50
C ASN A 99 10.15 15.00 -2.94
N TYR A 100 8.84 14.92 -3.18
CA TYR A 100 8.19 14.60 -4.46
C TYR A 100 8.41 13.18 -4.98
N ILE A 101 8.93 12.27 -4.16
CA ILE A 101 9.09 10.85 -4.48
C ILE A 101 8.04 10.08 -3.67
N PRO A 102 7.31 9.11 -4.27
CA PRO A 102 6.38 8.27 -3.53
C PRO A 102 7.07 7.61 -2.34
N ALA A 103 6.51 7.76 -1.16
CA ALA A 103 7.05 7.20 0.07
C ALA A 103 6.57 5.76 0.27
N SER A 104 7.46 4.88 0.71
CA SER A 104 7.08 3.56 1.18
C SER A 104 6.55 3.63 2.63
N ALA A 105 5.82 2.59 3.06
CA ALA A 105 5.35 2.49 4.44
C ALA A 105 6.52 2.50 5.45
N GLU A 106 7.63 1.89 5.08
CA GLU A 106 8.86 1.82 5.88
C GLU A 106 9.52 3.19 6.04
N GLU A 107 9.53 4.01 4.97
CA GLU A 107 10.03 5.38 5.06
C GLU A 107 9.14 6.23 5.96
N ILE A 108 7.81 6.13 5.80
CA ILE A 108 6.85 6.85 6.61
C ILE A 108 7.05 6.60 8.11
N GLU A 109 7.37 5.35 8.48
CA GLU A 109 7.73 5.00 9.85
C GLU A 109 9.14 5.44 10.24
N GLY A 110 10.08 5.40 9.30
CA GLY A 110 11.51 5.57 9.51
C GLY A 110 11.98 7.01 9.58
N ILE A 111 11.32 7.97 8.93
CA ILE A 111 11.81 9.34 8.87
C ILE A 111 11.96 9.99 10.25
N MET A 112 12.99 10.83 10.39
CA MET A 112 13.16 11.71 11.54
C MET A 112 12.26 12.94 11.37
N THR A 113 11.31 13.10 12.29
CA THR A 113 10.36 14.23 12.28
C THR A 113 11.05 15.59 12.46
N SER A 114 12.20 15.62 13.15
CA SER A 114 13.08 16.81 13.27
C SER A 114 13.50 17.38 11.91
N ASP A 115 13.69 16.50 10.92
CA ASP A 115 14.18 16.88 9.60
C ASP A 115 13.07 17.38 8.65
N VAL A 116 11.81 17.29 9.06
CA VAL A 116 10.69 17.81 8.28
C VAL A 116 10.69 19.34 8.32
N ARG A 117 10.89 19.98 7.16
CA ARG A 117 10.82 21.44 7.03
C ARG A 117 9.39 21.93 6.94
N ARG A 118 8.59 21.29 6.10
CA ARG A 118 7.18 21.58 5.90
C ARG A 118 6.45 20.36 5.37
N VAL A 119 5.14 20.35 5.53
CA VAL A 119 4.22 19.36 4.97
C VAL A 119 3.28 20.09 4.04
N GLU A 120 3.13 19.58 2.82
CA GLU A 120 2.23 20.10 1.80
C GLU A 120 1.07 19.13 1.63
N TYR A 121 -0.15 19.58 1.77
CA TYR A 121 -1.34 18.88 1.32
C TYR A 121 -1.78 19.47 -0.01
N LEU A 122 -2.05 18.64 -1.00
CA LEU A 122 -2.38 19.04 -2.35
C LEU A 122 -3.61 18.27 -2.83
N ASP A 123 -4.60 19.02 -3.30
CA ASP A 123 -5.76 18.50 -4.00
C ASP A 123 -5.56 18.66 -5.50
N PHE A 124 -5.66 17.56 -6.24
CA PHE A 124 -5.51 17.51 -7.69
C PHE A 124 -4.25 18.24 -8.21
N PRO A 125 -3.06 17.87 -7.70
CA PRO A 125 -1.83 18.56 -8.07
C PRO A 125 -1.56 18.44 -9.57
N THR A 126 -1.21 19.57 -10.19
CA THR A 126 -0.80 19.61 -11.61
C THR A 126 0.68 19.30 -11.83
N ASP A 127 1.46 19.20 -10.75
CA ASP A 127 2.88 18.85 -10.82
C ASP A 127 3.04 17.39 -11.28
N PRO A 128 3.76 17.15 -12.39
CA PRO A 128 3.95 15.80 -12.95
C PRO A 128 4.58 14.78 -11.99
N ARG A 129 5.32 15.24 -10.98
CA ARG A 129 5.96 14.36 -10.00
C ARG A 129 4.96 13.57 -9.16
N PHE A 130 3.74 14.06 -9.00
CA PHE A 130 2.69 13.37 -8.25
C PHE A 130 1.92 12.33 -9.06
N GLN A 131 2.30 12.11 -10.33
CA GLN A 131 1.84 11.00 -11.19
C GLN A 131 0.32 10.90 -11.36
N GLY A 132 -0.40 12.01 -11.21
CA GLY A 132 -1.85 12.07 -11.34
C GLY A 132 -2.61 11.58 -10.12
N ASN A 133 -1.99 11.47 -8.95
CA ASN A 133 -2.71 11.25 -7.69
C ASN A 133 -3.58 12.47 -7.37
N GLU A 134 -4.84 12.22 -7.02
CA GLU A 134 -5.82 13.28 -6.77
C GLU A 134 -5.57 13.98 -5.43
N HIS A 135 -5.16 13.24 -4.40
CA HIS A 135 -4.88 13.75 -3.07
C HIS A 135 -3.49 13.35 -2.63
N VAL A 136 -2.68 14.31 -2.25
CA VAL A 136 -1.28 14.10 -1.92
C VAL A 136 -0.90 14.80 -0.63
N VAL A 137 -0.15 14.10 0.21
CA VAL A 137 0.65 14.69 1.29
C VAL A 137 2.11 14.56 0.92
N ASN A 138 2.84 15.68 0.86
CA ASN A 138 4.25 15.71 0.51
C ASN A 138 5.07 16.29 1.68
N PHE A 139 5.94 15.47 2.24
CA PHE A 139 6.89 15.88 3.27
C PHE A 139 8.14 16.49 2.62
N ILE A 140 8.39 17.76 2.84
CA ILE A 140 9.63 18.40 2.41
C ILE A 140 10.64 18.30 3.55
N MET A 141 11.67 17.50 3.31
CA MET A 141 12.73 17.23 4.26
C MET A 141 13.87 18.24 4.15
N GLN A 142 14.64 18.40 5.22
CA GLN A 142 15.91 19.08 5.18
C GLN A 142 16.88 18.29 4.29
N LYS A 143 17.61 18.98 3.42
CA LYS A 143 18.65 18.36 2.57
C LYS A 143 19.99 18.40 3.31
N TYR A 144 20.65 17.26 3.35
CA TYR A 144 22.01 17.11 3.86
C TYR A 144 22.94 16.71 2.71
N GLU A 145 24.14 17.29 2.67
CA GLU A 145 25.18 16.88 1.73
C GLU A 145 25.85 15.59 2.18
N TYR A 146 26.02 15.44 3.49
CA TYR A 146 26.67 14.29 4.11
C TYR A 146 25.98 13.96 5.43
N GLY A 147 25.90 12.70 5.73
CA GLY A 147 25.41 12.24 7.01
C GLY A 147 24.27 11.26 6.89
N GLY A 148 23.81 10.79 8.02
CA GLY A 148 22.73 9.84 8.09
C GLY A 148 22.36 9.53 9.52
N TYR A 149 21.37 8.67 9.65
CA TYR A 149 20.91 8.18 10.95
C TYR A 149 20.42 6.76 10.83
N THR A 150 20.36 6.08 11.96
CA THR A 150 19.71 4.79 12.12
C THR A 150 18.70 4.88 13.24
N LYS A 151 17.48 4.44 12.97
CA LYS A 151 16.37 4.36 13.92
C LYS A 151 15.99 2.91 14.12
N ALA A 152 15.99 2.44 15.36
CA ALA A 152 15.45 1.16 15.75
C ALA A 152 14.11 1.37 16.46
N THR A 153 13.12 0.54 16.13
CA THR A 153 11.78 0.61 16.71
C THR A 153 11.37 -0.79 17.18
N VAL A 154 10.84 -0.87 18.38
CA VAL A 154 10.22 -2.09 18.91
C VAL A 154 8.84 -1.74 19.44
N ASN A 155 7.84 -2.45 18.96
CA ASN A 155 6.45 -2.29 19.36
C ASN A 155 5.90 -3.62 19.85
N GLU A 156 5.30 -3.62 21.03
CA GLU A 156 4.66 -4.77 21.63
C GLU A 156 3.22 -4.43 21.99
N ASN A 157 2.28 -5.20 21.48
CA ASN A 157 0.86 -5.04 21.77
C ASN A 157 0.32 -6.29 22.46
N PHE A 158 -0.21 -6.11 23.67
CA PHE A 158 -0.81 -7.16 24.47
C PHE A 158 -2.32 -6.91 24.59
N LEU A 159 -3.10 -7.83 24.04
CA LEU A 159 -4.54 -7.90 24.25
C LEU A 159 -4.87 -9.34 24.68
N VAL A 160 -5.97 -9.53 25.38
CA VAL A 160 -6.43 -10.88 25.76
C VAL A 160 -6.57 -11.75 24.51
N GLY A 161 -5.80 -12.85 24.46
CA GLY A 161 -5.76 -13.75 23.32
C GLY A 161 -4.95 -13.25 22.10
N LYS A 162 -4.32 -12.07 22.18
CA LYS A 162 -3.54 -11.50 21.06
C LYS A 162 -2.21 -10.94 21.56
N LEU A 163 -1.13 -11.45 20.99
CA LEU A 163 0.21 -10.90 21.15
C LEU A 163 0.74 -10.49 19.79
N SER A 164 1.19 -9.26 19.67
CA SER A 164 1.79 -8.72 18.44
C SER A 164 3.10 -8.03 18.79
N SER A 165 4.20 -8.53 18.23
CA SER A 165 5.54 -8.01 18.41
C SER A 165 6.07 -7.55 17.06
N ARG A 166 6.63 -6.34 16.99
CA ARG A 166 7.27 -5.81 15.79
C ARG A 166 8.58 -5.14 16.17
N ALA A 167 9.64 -5.50 15.47
CA ALA A 167 10.94 -4.83 15.56
C ALA A 167 11.38 -4.40 14.16
N SER A 168 11.96 -3.22 14.03
CA SER A 168 12.48 -2.74 12.76
C SER A 168 13.70 -1.86 12.96
N ILE A 169 14.55 -1.82 11.93
CA ILE A 169 15.67 -0.91 11.80
C ILE A 169 15.50 -0.18 10.47
N TYR A 170 15.59 1.13 10.51
CA TYR A 170 15.64 2.00 9.34
C TYR A 170 16.91 2.82 9.39
N SER A 171 17.70 2.77 8.32
CA SER A 171 18.93 3.57 8.16
C SER A 171 18.83 4.41 6.92
N LYS A 172 19.16 5.68 7.04
CA LYS A 172 19.24 6.64 5.95
C LYS A 172 20.64 7.25 5.91
N PHE A 173 21.23 7.30 4.72
CA PHE A 173 22.54 7.89 4.49
C PHE A 173 22.51 8.77 3.25
N ALA A 174 22.93 10.04 3.39
CA ALA A 174 23.07 11.00 2.32
C ALA A 174 24.55 11.24 1.99
N TYR A 175 24.86 11.24 0.70
CA TYR A 175 26.17 11.57 0.16
C TYR A 175 26.02 12.41 -1.10
N LYS A 176 26.29 13.70 -1.03
CA LYS A 176 26.08 14.67 -2.12
C LYS A 176 24.64 14.63 -2.64
N ARG A 177 24.45 14.15 -3.88
CA ARG A 177 23.14 14.05 -4.54
C ARG A 177 22.50 12.66 -4.40
N MET A 178 23.16 11.75 -3.69
CA MET A 178 22.67 10.39 -3.46
C MET A 178 22.11 10.25 -2.05
N THR A 179 20.99 9.57 -1.93
CA THR A 179 20.45 9.13 -0.65
C THR A 179 20.19 7.63 -0.74
N TYR A 180 20.59 6.92 0.30
CA TYR A 180 20.39 5.49 0.44
C TYR A 180 19.55 5.23 1.68
N ASP A 181 18.51 4.44 1.54
CA ASP A 181 17.65 4.00 2.63
C ASP A 181 17.71 2.47 2.72
N LEU A 182 17.86 1.95 3.92
CA LEU A 182 17.78 0.52 4.22
C LEU A 182 16.78 0.31 5.33
N TYR A 183 15.82 -0.55 5.10
CA TYR A 183 14.87 -1.02 6.11
C TYR A 183 14.98 -2.52 6.27
N ALA A 184 14.95 -3.00 7.50
CA ALA A 184 14.79 -4.41 7.83
C ALA A 184 13.83 -4.54 9.02
N GLY A 185 12.86 -5.43 8.91
CA GLY A 185 11.84 -5.62 9.93
C GLY A 185 11.57 -7.09 10.23
N ALA A 186 11.00 -7.32 11.40
CA ALA A 186 10.45 -8.60 11.80
C ALA A 186 9.16 -8.36 12.60
N SER A 187 8.09 -9.04 12.25
CA SER A 187 6.85 -9.02 13.02
C SER A 187 6.37 -10.44 13.32
N ASN A 188 5.79 -10.61 14.49
CA ASN A 188 5.16 -11.83 14.92
C ASN A 188 3.79 -11.49 15.51
N HIS A 189 2.77 -12.16 15.03
CA HIS A 189 1.42 -12.07 15.56
C HIS A 189 0.99 -13.45 16.02
N ASN A 190 0.53 -13.56 17.26
CA ASN A 190 -0.03 -14.76 17.81
C ASN A 190 -1.44 -14.43 18.33
N ILE A 191 -2.43 -14.97 17.65
CA ILE A 191 -3.84 -14.64 17.88
C ILE A 191 -4.57 -15.93 18.19
N ARG A 192 -5.29 -15.96 19.31
CA ARG A 192 -6.11 -17.08 19.74
C ARG A 192 -7.54 -16.64 20.00
N HIS A 193 -8.47 -17.56 19.83
CA HIS A 193 -9.90 -17.34 20.08
C HIS A 193 -10.47 -16.13 19.33
N SER A 194 -10.06 -15.96 18.06
CA SER A 194 -10.53 -14.88 17.19
C SER A 194 -11.19 -15.44 15.94
N GLY A 195 -12.48 -15.27 15.81
CA GLY A 195 -13.25 -15.73 14.66
C GLY A 195 -14.67 -15.17 14.70
N THR A 196 -15.40 -15.45 13.65
CA THR A 196 -16.79 -15.03 13.47
C THR A 196 -17.65 -16.25 13.15
N SER A 197 -18.86 -16.28 13.70
CA SER A 197 -19.90 -17.21 13.26
C SER A 197 -20.62 -16.61 12.06
N THR A 198 -20.93 -17.44 11.08
CA THR A 198 -21.61 -17.02 9.85
C THR A 198 -22.90 -17.79 9.63
N ILE A 199 -23.89 -17.13 9.02
CA ILE A 199 -25.15 -17.73 8.64
C ILE A 199 -25.29 -17.54 7.14
N GLY A 200 -25.43 -18.64 6.39
CA GLY A 200 -25.63 -18.63 4.95
C GLY A 200 -26.94 -19.33 4.55
N ASN A 201 -27.71 -18.70 3.69
CA ASN A 201 -28.92 -19.28 3.12
C ASN A 201 -28.63 -19.76 1.68
N TYR A 202 -28.91 -21.02 1.41
CA TYR A 202 -28.66 -21.66 0.11
C TYR A 202 -29.95 -22.24 -0.43
N THR A 203 -30.29 -21.95 -1.67
CA THR A 203 -31.34 -22.63 -2.39
C THR A 203 -30.71 -23.78 -3.16
N LEU A 204 -31.07 -25.00 -2.81
CA LEU A 204 -30.63 -26.22 -3.47
C LEU A 204 -31.82 -26.84 -4.21
N GLU A 205 -31.54 -27.76 -5.15
CA GLU A 205 -32.57 -28.54 -5.84
C GLU A 205 -32.51 -29.99 -5.33
N ASN A 206 -33.69 -30.57 -5.09
CA ASN A 206 -33.79 -31.97 -4.76
C ASN A 206 -33.69 -32.84 -6.02
N ALA A 207 -33.67 -34.15 -5.87
CA ALA A 207 -33.59 -35.09 -7.00
C ALA A 207 -34.72 -34.97 -8.03
N ALA A 208 -35.86 -34.34 -7.67
CA ALA A 208 -36.99 -34.05 -8.54
C ALA A 208 -36.91 -32.68 -9.22
N GLY A 209 -35.81 -31.91 -8.99
CA GLY A 209 -35.61 -30.55 -9.53
C GLY A 209 -36.38 -29.47 -8.76
N GLU A 210 -36.94 -29.77 -7.59
CA GLU A 210 -37.69 -28.79 -6.79
C GLU A 210 -36.73 -28.00 -5.89
N PRO A 211 -36.80 -26.67 -5.87
CA PRO A 211 -35.95 -25.83 -5.04
C PRO A 211 -36.33 -25.95 -3.56
N TYR A 212 -35.34 -26.08 -2.69
CA TYR A 212 -35.52 -26.00 -1.25
C TYR A 212 -34.44 -25.15 -0.59
N LEU A 213 -34.79 -24.48 0.51
CA LEU A 213 -33.90 -23.61 1.25
C LEU A 213 -33.17 -24.38 2.37
N ILE A 214 -31.85 -24.25 2.44
CA ILE A 214 -31.06 -24.68 3.58
C ILE A 214 -30.36 -23.46 4.19
N THR A 215 -30.52 -23.29 5.49
CA THR A 215 -29.71 -22.37 6.28
C THR A 215 -28.54 -23.14 6.88
N ARG A 216 -27.31 -22.77 6.50
CA ARG A 216 -26.09 -23.28 7.10
C ARG A 216 -25.57 -22.27 8.12
N ASN A 217 -25.49 -22.71 9.38
CA ASN A 217 -24.87 -21.94 10.46
C ASN A 217 -23.47 -22.50 10.70
N GLU A 218 -22.47 -21.65 10.57
CA GLU A 218 -21.09 -21.97 10.94
C GLU A 218 -20.79 -21.26 12.25
N ILE A 219 -20.77 -22.03 13.34
CA ILE A 219 -20.60 -21.52 14.69
C ILE A 219 -19.14 -21.70 15.06
N PHE A 220 -18.46 -20.57 15.23
CA PHE A 220 -17.06 -20.53 15.64
C PHE A 220 -16.91 -21.03 17.10
N ASP A 221 -15.90 -21.85 17.35
CA ASP A 221 -15.54 -22.34 18.68
C ASP A 221 -14.13 -21.87 19.09
N ASN A 222 -13.11 -22.19 18.29
CA ASN A 222 -11.73 -21.88 18.60
C ASN A 222 -10.88 -21.58 17.37
N SER A 223 -9.82 -20.79 17.56
CA SER A 223 -8.80 -20.57 16.56
C SER A 223 -7.43 -20.30 17.14
N HIS A 224 -6.40 -20.61 16.36
CA HIS A 224 -5.02 -20.24 16.65
C HIS A 224 -4.32 -19.82 15.35
N PHE A 225 -3.92 -18.55 15.27
CA PHE A 225 -3.17 -18.01 14.15
C PHE A 225 -1.81 -17.51 14.63
N ARG A 226 -0.75 -17.93 13.93
CA ARG A 226 0.58 -17.34 14.07
C ARG A 226 1.01 -16.82 12.69
N TYR A 227 1.32 -15.55 12.65
CA TYR A 227 1.77 -14.88 11.44
C TYR A 227 3.12 -14.20 11.69
N ASN A 228 4.09 -14.45 10.83
CA ASN A 228 5.42 -13.87 10.89
C ASN A 228 5.72 -13.21 9.55
N GLN A 229 6.33 -12.03 9.60
CA GLN A 229 6.71 -11.27 8.42
C GLN A 229 8.13 -10.71 8.59
N TYR A 230 8.93 -10.77 7.53
CA TYR A 230 10.33 -10.35 7.51
C TYR A 230 10.62 -9.53 6.25
N PRO A 231 10.22 -8.24 6.20
CA PRO A 231 10.52 -7.35 5.10
C PRO A 231 11.95 -6.82 5.18
N VAL A 232 12.59 -6.70 4.01
CA VAL A 232 13.85 -5.96 3.81
C VAL A 232 13.69 -5.12 2.57
N THR A 233 13.97 -3.81 2.67
CA THR A 233 13.87 -2.88 1.54
C THR A 233 15.13 -2.04 1.46
N PHE A 234 15.69 -1.95 0.27
CA PHE A 234 16.79 -1.05 -0.06
C PHE A 234 16.33 -0.06 -1.12
N ARG A 235 16.64 1.21 -0.92
CA ARG A 235 16.31 2.28 -1.84
C ARG A 235 17.52 3.16 -2.10
N ALA A 236 17.74 3.53 -3.36
CA ALA A 236 18.76 4.48 -3.80
C ALA A 236 18.09 5.61 -4.57
N ILE A 237 18.36 6.85 -4.16
CA ILE A 237 17.80 8.06 -4.74
C ILE A 237 18.93 8.95 -5.21
N TYR A 238 18.86 9.36 -6.48
CA TYR A 238 19.63 10.46 -7.02
C TYR A 238 18.72 11.67 -7.22
N ASP A 239 19.08 12.82 -6.65
CA ASP A 239 18.28 14.06 -6.74
C ASP A 239 19.15 15.24 -7.17
N SER A 240 18.81 15.81 -8.31
CA SER A 240 19.41 17.03 -8.85
C SER A 240 18.33 17.96 -9.38
N ASP A 241 18.71 19.17 -9.79
CA ASP A 241 17.76 20.19 -10.26
C ASP A 241 16.92 19.75 -11.48
N LYS A 242 17.46 18.84 -12.30
CA LYS A 242 16.80 18.40 -13.55
C LYS A 242 16.45 16.93 -13.60
N VAL A 243 17.02 16.14 -12.69
CA VAL A 243 16.89 14.69 -12.73
C VAL A 243 16.65 14.16 -11.33
N GLN A 244 15.61 13.38 -11.15
CA GLN A 244 15.31 12.64 -9.93
C GLN A 244 15.13 11.18 -10.31
N ILE A 245 15.92 10.28 -9.69
CA ILE A 245 15.89 8.85 -9.94
C ILE A 245 15.80 8.15 -8.61
N ALA A 246 14.77 7.35 -8.41
CA ALA A 246 14.65 6.48 -7.25
C ALA A 246 14.50 5.03 -7.71
N ASN A 247 15.30 4.13 -7.14
CA ASN A 247 15.18 2.70 -7.32
C ASN A 247 14.96 2.06 -5.96
N THR A 248 13.96 1.20 -5.87
CA THR A 248 13.63 0.44 -4.67
C THR A 248 13.65 -1.04 -4.98
N VAL A 249 14.38 -1.82 -4.17
CA VAL A 249 14.36 -3.28 -4.19
C VAL A 249 13.85 -3.75 -2.83
N GLY A 250 12.81 -4.55 -2.83
CA GLY A 250 12.21 -5.13 -1.64
C GLY A 250 12.22 -6.64 -1.69
N PHE A 251 12.42 -7.25 -0.54
CA PHE A 251 12.20 -8.66 -0.29
C PHE A 251 11.31 -8.81 0.93
N ASN A 252 10.30 -9.65 0.82
CA ASN A 252 9.43 -9.98 1.95
C ASN A 252 9.27 -11.49 2.06
N PHE A 253 9.43 -12.02 3.27
CA PHE A 253 9.14 -13.40 3.60
C PHE A 253 8.03 -13.43 4.65
N ASP A 254 6.88 -13.99 4.25
CA ASP A 254 5.70 -14.14 5.09
C ASP A 254 5.45 -15.61 5.37
N GLN A 255 5.08 -15.94 6.59
CA GLN A 255 4.67 -17.29 6.93
C GLN A 255 3.57 -17.28 7.99
N SER A 256 2.61 -18.18 7.82
CA SER A 256 1.62 -18.53 8.83
C SER A 256 1.79 -20.00 9.18
N PRO A 257 2.69 -20.36 10.10
CA PRO A 257 2.97 -21.75 10.43
C PRO A 257 1.83 -22.43 11.19
N THR A 258 0.93 -21.65 11.78
CA THR A 258 -0.26 -22.12 12.46
C THR A 258 -1.44 -21.24 12.01
N ALA A 259 -2.40 -21.83 11.35
CA ALA A 259 -3.65 -21.19 10.95
C ALA A 259 -4.77 -22.21 11.11
N GLU A 260 -5.30 -22.31 12.33
CA GLU A 260 -6.27 -23.32 12.73
C GLU A 260 -7.58 -22.66 13.14
N THR A 261 -8.68 -23.21 12.69
CA THR A 261 -10.03 -22.82 13.12
C THR A 261 -10.87 -24.07 13.33
N SER A 262 -11.66 -24.10 14.37
CA SER A 262 -12.62 -25.16 14.65
C SER A 262 -13.97 -24.60 15.07
N GLY A 263 -15.00 -25.41 14.88
CA GLY A 263 -16.35 -25.03 15.23
C GLY A 263 -17.38 -26.12 14.91
N LYS A 264 -18.62 -25.69 14.82
CA LYS A 264 -19.76 -26.53 14.51
C LYS A 264 -20.49 -26.01 13.28
N LEU A 265 -20.90 -26.93 12.41
CA LEU A 265 -21.81 -26.71 11.31
C LEU A 265 -23.20 -27.21 11.71
N SER A 266 -24.22 -26.38 11.54
CA SER A 266 -25.61 -26.72 11.79
C SER A 266 -26.42 -26.37 10.55
N PHE A 267 -27.31 -27.26 10.15
CA PHE A 267 -28.16 -27.13 8.95
C PHE A 267 -29.62 -27.13 9.32
N VAL A 268 -30.37 -26.12 8.91
CA VAL A 268 -31.81 -26.01 9.15
C VAL A 268 -32.53 -26.09 7.80
N PRO A 269 -33.53 -26.98 7.64
CA PRO A 269 -34.22 -27.80 8.66
C PRO A 269 -33.55 -29.15 9.01
N ARG A 270 -32.37 -29.49 8.45
CA ARG A 270 -31.75 -30.81 8.61
C ARG A 270 -30.80 -30.91 9.80
N GLN A 271 -31.30 -30.71 11.02
CA GLN A 271 -30.54 -30.75 12.26
C GLN A 271 -29.78 -32.06 12.52
N ALA A 272 -30.20 -33.17 11.92
CA ALA A 272 -29.52 -34.47 12.02
C ALA A 272 -28.15 -34.49 11.29
N GLU A 273 -27.83 -33.44 10.52
CA GLU A 273 -26.58 -33.28 9.76
C GLU A 273 -25.64 -32.27 10.41
N ASP A 274 -25.76 -32.06 11.74
CA ASP A 274 -24.83 -31.17 12.46
C ASP A 274 -23.48 -31.86 12.66
N TYR A 275 -22.40 -31.14 12.31
CA TYR A 275 -21.01 -31.65 12.34
C TYR A 275 -20.09 -30.70 13.09
N SER A 276 -19.06 -31.21 13.74
CA SER A 276 -17.90 -30.43 14.09
C SER A 276 -17.00 -30.30 12.86
N TYR A 277 -16.32 -29.18 12.71
CA TYR A 277 -15.32 -28.97 11.67
C TYR A 277 -13.99 -28.48 12.23
N SER A 278 -12.93 -28.79 11.53
CA SER A 278 -11.60 -28.19 11.71
C SER A 278 -11.06 -27.76 10.35
N ARG A 279 -10.39 -26.61 10.34
CA ARG A 279 -9.73 -26.05 9.18
C ARG A 279 -8.30 -25.68 9.55
N TYR A 280 -7.34 -26.05 8.70
CA TYR A 280 -5.93 -25.81 8.86
C TYR A 280 -5.37 -25.26 7.54
N GLU A 281 -4.82 -24.04 7.57
CA GLU A 281 -4.40 -23.29 6.38
C GLU A 281 -3.03 -22.60 6.56
N PRO A 282 -1.94 -23.32 6.92
CA PRO A 282 -0.62 -22.72 7.00
C PRO A 282 -0.10 -22.37 5.62
N TYR A 283 0.63 -21.24 5.53
CA TYR A 283 1.26 -20.86 4.29
C TYR A 283 2.66 -20.28 4.49
N THR A 284 3.44 -20.26 3.39
CA THR A 284 4.68 -19.52 3.27
C THR A 284 4.68 -18.75 1.97
N SER A 285 5.09 -17.49 2.00
CA SER A 285 5.15 -16.64 0.83
C SER A 285 6.45 -15.85 0.78
N ARG A 286 6.99 -15.66 -0.42
CA ARG A 286 8.21 -14.90 -0.69
C ARG A 286 7.95 -13.95 -1.84
N TYR A 287 8.26 -12.67 -1.64
CA TYR A 287 8.10 -11.65 -2.66
C TYR A 287 9.42 -10.93 -2.88
N ILE A 288 9.73 -10.69 -4.15
CA ILE A 288 10.81 -9.81 -4.57
C ILE A 288 10.18 -8.72 -5.43
N ILE A 289 10.42 -7.47 -5.07
CA ILE A 289 9.85 -6.31 -5.74
C ILE A 289 11.00 -5.40 -6.17
N TRP A 290 10.97 -4.96 -7.42
CA TRP A 290 11.75 -3.82 -7.87
C TRP A 290 10.81 -2.77 -8.44
N SER A 291 11.04 -1.49 -8.07
CA SER A 291 10.33 -0.36 -8.64
C SER A 291 11.27 0.81 -8.88
N GLY A 292 11.08 1.47 -10.01
CA GLY A 292 11.75 2.70 -10.38
C GLY A 292 10.80 3.88 -10.37
N ASN A 293 11.31 5.06 -10.06
CA ASN A 293 10.64 6.32 -10.24
C ASN A 293 11.64 7.32 -10.80
N TYR A 294 11.48 7.68 -12.06
CA TYR A 294 12.42 8.49 -12.81
C TYR A 294 11.72 9.73 -13.34
N TYR A 295 12.27 10.89 -13.04
CA TYR A 295 11.74 12.16 -13.46
C TYR A 295 12.83 13.04 -14.06
N PHE A 296 12.56 13.60 -15.23
CA PHE A 296 13.50 14.40 -15.99
C PHE A 296 12.84 15.71 -16.43
N ILE A 297 13.51 16.82 -16.16
CA ILE A 297 13.16 18.13 -16.72
C ILE A 297 13.92 18.32 -18.04
N LEU A 298 13.16 18.35 -19.12
CA LEU A 298 13.66 18.47 -20.47
C LEU A 298 13.58 19.93 -20.97
N PRO A 299 14.28 20.30 -22.05
CA PRO A 299 14.16 21.63 -22.65
C PRO A 299 12.72 22.00 -22.99
N ARG A 300 12.45 23.32 -23.10
CA ARG A 300 11.15 23.88 -23.50
C ARG A 300 9.98 23.49 -22.60
N ASN A 301 10.21 23.34 -21.29
CA ASN A 301 9.20 22.94 -20.28
C ASN A 301 8.50 21.60 -20.58
N PHE A 302 9.23 20.67 -21.18
CA PHE A 302 8.83 19.28 -21.19
C PHE A 302 9.35 18.56 -19.93
N HIS A 303 8.55 17.64 -19.41
CA HIS A 303 8.92 16.81 -18.26
C HIS A 303 8.58 15.35 -18.58
N LEU A 304 9.51 14.46 -18.32
CA LEU A 304 9.31 13.03 -18.52
C LEU A 304 9.30 12.32 -17.18
N SER A 305 8.23 11.59 -16.92
CA SER A 305 8.12 10.67 -15.76
C SER A 305 8.05 9.24 -16.26
N VAL A 306 8.88 8.36 -15.71
CA VAL A 306 8.88 6.93 -16.04
C VAL A 306 8.84 6.11 -14.74
N SER A 307 7.90 5.17 -14.64
CA SER A 307 7.70 4.37 -13.43
C SER A 307 7.59 2.88 -13.79
N PRO A 308 8.73 2.16 -13.93
CA PRO A 308 8.73 0.71 -14.13
C PRO A 308 8.63 -0.03 -12.80
N GLY A 309 8.10 -1.25 -12.83
CA GLY A 309 8.08 -2.15 -11.69
C GLY A 309 7.97 -3.62 -12.09
N ILE A 310 8.63 -4.46 -11.30
CA ILE A 310 8.59 -5.92 -11.41
C ILE A 310 8.34 -6.47 -10.01
N ASN A 311 7.42 -7.41 -9.92
CA ASN A 311 7.16 -8.16 -8.70
C ASN A 311 7.15 -9.65 -9.04
N TYR A 312 7.85 -10.44 -8.24
CA TYR A 312 7.78 -11.89 -8.26
C TYR A 312 7.36 -12.40 -6.90
N GLY A 313 6.34 -13.24 -6.88
CA GLY A 313 5.84 -13.89 -5.68
C GLY A 313 5.84 -15.41 -5.83
N HIS A 314 6.20 -16.12 -4.77
CA HIS A 314 6.06 -17.56 -4.65
C HIS A 314 5.37 -17.89 -3.33
N THR A 315 4.22 -18.58 -3.41
CA THR A 315 3.43 -18.96 -2.23
C THR A 315 3.19 -20.48 -2.24
N ASN A 316 3.44 -21.11 -1.10
CA ASN A 316 2.98 -22.46 -0.80
C ASN A 316 1.89 -22.36 0.25
N ASN A 317 0.73 -22.92 -0.04
CA ASN A 317 -0.39 -22.98 0.85
C ASN A 317 -0.78 -24.44 1.08
N ASN A 318 -1.03 -24.83 2.32
CA ASN A 318 -1.52 -26.16 2.68
C ASN A 318 -2.92 -25.98 3.26
N TYR A 319 -3.90 -26.59 2.64
CA TYR A 319 -5.29 -26.52 3.09
C TYR A 319 -5.78 -27.90 3.49
N ARG A 320 -6.27 -28.00 4.72
CA ARG A 320 -6.97 -29.18 5.19
C ARG A 320 -8.28 -28.77 5.87
N TYR A 321 -9.36 -29.33 5.40
CA TYR A 321 -10.69 -29.17 5.99
C TYR A 321 -11.26 -30.54 6.29
N GLN A 322 -11.76 -30.73 7.52
CA GLN A 322 -12.32 -31.98 8.00
C GLN A 322 -13.58 -31.73 8.78
N THR A 323 -14.60 -32.56 8.55
CA THR A 323 -15.79 -32.62 9.39
C THR A 323 -15.82 -33.93 10.16
N SER A 324 -16.67 -34.02 11.19
CA SER A 324 -16.87 -35.27 11.96
C SER A 324 -17.55 -36.38 11.11
N ALA A 325 -18.11 -36.06 9.95
CA ALA A 325 -18.86 -37.00 9.12
C ALA A 325 -18.14 -37.45 7.83
N THR A 326 -17.08 -36.74 7.41
CA THR A 326 -16.42 -36.99 6.12
C THR A 326 -14.90 -37.08 6.26
N ASP A 327 -14.26 -37.69 5.27
CA ASP A 327 -12.82 -37.65 5.13
C ASP A 327 -12.30 -36.23 4.94
N ALA A 328 -11.04 -36.01 5.28
CA ALA A 328 -10.42 -34.71 5.13
C ALA A 328 -10.31 -34.31 3.65
N ILE A 329 -10.75 -33.10 3.33
CA ILE A 329 -10.40 -32.44 2.07
C ILE A 329 -9.00 -31.87 2.22
N VAL A 330 -8.09 -32.29 1.38
CA VAL A 330 -6.71 -31.78 1.32
C VAL A 330 -6.55 -31.07 -0.03
N ASN A 331 -6.10 -29.82 0.02
CA ASN A 331 -5.87 -29.03 -1.18
C ASN A 331 -4.63 -28.14 -0.99
N ASP A 332 -3.45 -28.75 -1.14
CA ASP A 332 -2.19 -28.02 -1.10
C ASP A 332 -2.01 -27.28 -2.44
N SER A 333 -1.47 -26.06 -2.40
CA SER A 333 -1.18 -25.30 -3.62
C SER A 333 0.21 -24.68 -3.61
N LYS A 334 0.75 -24.56 -4.83
CA LYS A 334 1.95 -23.76 -5.11
C LYS A 334 1.59 -22.73 -6.16
N GLU A 335 1.89 -21.50 -5.87
CA GLU A 335 1.57 -20.36 -6.71
C GLU A 335 2.84 -19.58 -7.03
N ASN A 336 3.03 -19.24 -8.31
CA ASN A 336 4.05 -18.33 -8.80
C ASN A 336 3.37 -17.15 -9.50
N VAL A 337 3.64 -15.95 -9.04
CA VAL A 337 3.09 -14.72 -9.61
C VAL A 337 4.20 -13.84 -10.14
N TRP A 338 4.12 -13.49 -11.43
CA TRP A 338 4.94 -12.45 -12.03
C TRP A 338 4.07 -11.26 -12.38
N GLN A 339 4.51 -10.07 -11.95
CA GLN A 339 3.84 -8.81 -12.30
C GLN A 339 4.86 -7.84 -12.89
N PHE A 340 4.55 -7.36 -14.08
CA PHE A 340 5.27 -6.27 -14.73
C PHE A 340 4.32 -5.07 -14.85
N ARG A 341 4.77 -3.90 -14.46
CA ARG A 341 4.01 -2.66 -14.61
C ARG A 341 4.97 -1.56 -15.03
N GLY A 342 4.50 -0.71 -15.92
CA GLY A 342 5.29 0.43 -16.35
C GLY A 342 4.44 1.51 -16.95
N SER A 343 4.83 2.75 -16.73
CA SER A 343 4.27 3.91 -17.42
C SER A 343 5.36 4.92 -17.75
N ALA A 344 5.19 5.57 -18.88
CA ALA A 344 5.98 6.72 -19.30
C ALA A 344 5.02 7.85 -19.64
N THR A 345 5.18 9.00 -19.00
CA THR A 345 4.33 10.17 -19.23
C THR A 345 5.20 11.37 -19.60
N LEU A 346 4.97 11.90 -20.76
CA LEU A 346 5.56 13.15 -21.23
C LEU A 346 4.58 14.28 -20.95
N TYR A 347 4.96 15.22 -20.13
CA TYR A 347 4.20 16.42 -19.82
C TYR A 347 4.74 17.61 -20.58
N LYS A 348 3.84 18.49 -21.00
CA LYS A 348 4.15 19.83 -21.46
C LYS A 348 3.56 20.84 -20.51
N ILE A 349 4.40 21.57 -19.80
CA ILE A 349 3.98 22.67 -18.93
C ILE A 349 3.81 23.92 -19.79
N PHE A 350 2.59 24.41 -19.92
CA PHE A 350 2.29 25.64 -20.66
C PHE A 350 2.44 26.86 -19.75
N THR A 351 1.92 26.76 -18.54
CA THR A 351 2.04 27.76 -17.46
C THR A 351 2.05 27.04 -16.13
N ASP A 352 2.29 27.76 -15.03
CA ASP A 352 2.21 27.19 -13.66
C ASP A 352 0.81 26.63 -13.31
N ARG A 353 -0.18 26.89 -14.17
CA ARG A 353 -1.58 26.51 -13.97
C ARG A 353 -2.09 25.52 -15.01
N GLN A 354 -1.30 25.22 -16.03
CA GLN A 354 -1.75 24.44 -17.19
C GLN A 354 -0.68 23.46 -17.63
N ASN A 355 -1.05 22.23 -17.79
CA ASN A 355 -0.23 21.22 -18.43
C ASN A 355 -1.05 20.31 -19.33
N GLY A 356 -0.40 19.75 -20.34
CA GLY A 356 -0.90 18.64 -21.11
C GLY A 356 0.02 17.45 -20.96
N PHE A 357 -0.48 16.24 -21.16
CA PHE A 357 0.35 15.04 -21.08
C PHE A 357 0.00 14.01 -22.14
N LEU A 358 1.02 13.26 -22.52
CA LEU A 358 0.90 12.01 -23.28
C LEU A 358 1.46 10.89 -22.41
N ARG A 359 0.68 9.86 -22.13
CA ARG A 359 1.06 8.72 -21.32
C ARG A 359 0.97 7.43 -22.14
N ALA A 360 2.00 6.60 -22.04
CA ALA A 360 1.95 5.21 -22.45
C ALA A 360 2.08 4.34 -21.19
N TYR A 361 1.33 3.24 -21.12
CA TYR A 361 1.38 2.34 -20.00
C TYR A 361 1.21 0.89 -20.42
N TYR A 362 1.82 0.01 -19.63
CA TYR A 362 1.77 -1.43 -19.83
C TYR A 362 1.72 -2.14 -18.47
N GLY A 363 0.96 -3.22 -18.40
CA GLY A 363 0.97 -4.13 -17.25
C GLY A 363 0.71 -5.54 -17.70
N SER A 364 1.33 -6.49 -16.99
CA SER A 364 1.11 -7.92 -17.19
C SER A 364 1.22 -8.63 -15.86
N THR A 365 0.27 -9.49 -15.55
CA THR A 365 0.29 -10.40 -14.40
C THR A 365 0.13 -11.81 -14.92
N SER A 366 1.13 -12.66 -14.67
CA SER A 366 1.07 -14.11 -14.88
C SER A 366 0.99 -14.78 -13.52
N ASN A 367 0.05 -15.68 -13.37
CA ASN A 367 -0.12 -16.49 -12.16
C ASN A 367 -0.28 -17.95 -12.55
N ASP A 368 0.68 -18.76 -12.12
CA ASP A 368 0.70 -20.21 -12.33
C ASP A 368 0.42 -20.87 -10.98
N VAL A 369 -0.68 -21.60 -10.88
CA VAL A 369 -1.10 -22.29 -9.65
C VAL A 369 -1.24 -23.76 -9.90
N SER A 370 -0.52 -24.57 -9.12
CA SER A 370 -0.66 -26.03 -9.09
C SER A 370 -1.32 -26.45 -7.78
N TYR A 371 -2.40 -27.19 -7.89
CA TYR A 371 -3.13 -27.78 -6.77
C TYR A 371 -2.85 -29.27 -6.65
N PHE A 372 -2.64 -29.71 -5.41
CA PHE A 372 -2.32 -31.09 -5.06
C PHE A 372 -3.30 -31.59 -3.99
N GLY A 373 -3.59 -32.87 -3.96
CA GLY A 373 -4.44 -33.45 -2.91
C GLY A 373 -5.70 -34.12 -3.45
N THR A 374 -6.85 -33.83 -2.85
CA THR A 374 -8.12 -34.54 -3.16
C THR A 374 -8.58 -34.32 -4.60
N SER A 375 -8.31 -33.16 -5.18
CA SER A 375 -8.66 -32.83 -6.57
C SER A 375 -7.51 -32.05 -7.21
N PRO A 376 -6.47 -32.72 -7.73
CA PRO A 376 -5.33 -32.05 -8.31
C PRO A 376 -5.70 -31.41 -9.67
N TYR A 377 -5.26 -30.17 -9.89
CA TYR A 377 -5.36 -29.47 -11.17
C TYR A 377 -4.37 -28.33 -11.24
N ASP A 378 -4.04 -27.90 -12.46
CA ASP A 378 -3.23 -26.73 -12.72
C ASP A 378 -4.07 -25.62 -13.31
N ASN A 379 -3.76 -24.38 -12.99
CA ASN A 379 -4.45 -23.21 -13.48
C ASN A 379 -3.47 -22.10 -13.82
N ASP A 380 -3.45 -21.70 -15.10
CA ASP A 380 -2.63 -20.61 -15.60
C ASP A 380 -3.50 -19.40 -15.90
N PHE A 381 -3.14 -18.28 -15.31
CA PHE A 381 -3.81 -17.02 -15.52
C PHE A 381 -2.82 -15.98 -16.06
N LEU A 382 -3.20 -15.29 -17.13
CA LEU A 382 -2.45 -14.16 -17.67
C LEU A 382 -3.41 -12.99 -17.91
N ASP A 383 -3.15 -11.89 -17.24
CA ASP A 383 -3.79 -10.60 -17.50
C ASP A 383 -2.75 -9.64 -18.06
N THR A 384 -3.02 -9.05 -19.22
CA THR A 384 -2.12 -8.10 -19.86
C THR A 384 -2.91 -6.92 -20.38
N TYR A 385 -2.45 -5.73 -20.09
CA TYR A 385 -3.02 -4.50 -20.65
C TYR A 385 -1.93 -3.56 -21.14
N ALA A 386 -2.25 -2.81 -22.19
CA ALA A 386 -1.43 -1.74 -22.72
C ALA A 386 -2.33 -0.59 -23.18
N GLY A 387 -1.85 0.62 -23.07
CA GLY A 387 -2.64 1.75 -23.49
C GLY A 387 -1.85 3.03 -23.67
N ALA A 388 -2.51 3.98 -24.29
CA ALA A 388 -2.03 5.35 -24.42
C ALA A 388 -3.13 6.33 -24.03
N ALA A 389 -2.76 7.39 -23.35
CA ALA A 389 -3.67 8.44 -22.89
C ALA A 389 -3.14 9.82 -23.27
N LEU A 390 -4.04 10.71 -23.63
CA LEU A 390 -3.78 12.13 -23.81
C LEU A 390 -4.67 12.90 -22.86
N GLY A 391 -4.11 13.85 -22.13
CA GLY A 391 -4.87 14.63 -21.17
C GLY A 391 -4.39 16.07 -21.06
N TYR A 392 -5.22 16.85 -20.39
CA TYR A 392 -4.98 18.25 -20.10
C TYR A 392 -5.48 18.57 -18.69
N SER A 393 -4.73 19.39 -17.96
CA SER A 393 -5.08 19.86 -16.63
C SER A 393 -4.92 21.36 -16.50
N PHE A 394 -5.89 21.98 -15.84
CA PHE A 394 -5.91 23.40 -15.48
C PHE A 394 -6.19 23.55 -14.00
N SER A 395 -5.41 24.36 -13.29
CA SER A 395 -5.64 24.67 -11.88
C SER A 395 -5.35 26.13 -11.60
N ASN A 396 -6.25 26.80 -10.88
CA ASN A 396 -6.05 28.15 -10.36
C ASN A 396 -6.51 28.22 -8.89
N ASN A 397 -6.61 29.41 -8.33
CA ASN A 397 -7.00 29.60 -6.91
C ASN A 397 -8.44 29.16 -6.59
N GLN A 398 -9.28 28.93 -7.59
CA GLN A 398 -10.70 28.60 -7.42
C GLN A 398 -11.12 27.34 -8.14
N TRP A 399 -10.49 27.02 -9.26
CA TRP A 399 -10.86 25.90 -10.13
C TRP A 399 -9.70 24.93 -10.31
N ASN A 400 -10.03 23.67 -10.31
CA ASN A 400 -9.19 22.61 -10.80
C ASN A 400 -10.01 21.76 -11.77
N VAL A 401 -9.53 21.60 -13.00
CA VAL A 401 -10.18 20.80 -14.04
C VAL A 401 -9.12 19.93 -14.69
N SER A 402 -9.37 18.64 -14.79
CA SER A 402 -8.57 17.74 -15.60
C SER A 402 -9.47 16.88 -16.48
N ALA A 403 -9.00 16.60 -17.68
CA ALA A 403 -9.66 15.69 -18.60
C ALA A 403 -8.62 14.86 -19.33
N ASP A 404 -8.89 13.58 -19.49
CA ASP A 404 -8.09 12.69 -20.32
C ASP A 404 -8.95 11.70 -21.10
N VAL A 405 -8.39 11.29 -22.21
CA VAL A 405 -8.92 10.20 -23.03
C VAL A 405 -7.81 9.18 -23.25
N ALA A 406 -8.16 7.91 -23.22
CA ALA A 406 -7.23 6.82 -23.41
C ALA A 406 -7.82 5.75 -24.34
N LEU A 407 -6.95 5.04 -25.02
CA LEU A 407 -7.25 3.79 -25.68
C LEU A 407 -6.50 2.69 -24.98
N GLN A 408 -7.22 1.67 -24.49
CA GLN A 408 -6.64 0.53 -23.79
C GLN A 408 -6.95 -0.76 -24.51
N TRP A 409 -5.92 -1.54 -24.73
CA TRP A 409 -6.00 -2.95 -25.08
C TRP A 409 -5.84 -3.79 -23.81
N GLU A 410 -6.67 -4.83 -23.68
CA GLU A 410 -6.63 -5.78 -22.54
C GLU A 410 -6.71 -7.20 -23.11
N LYS A 411 -5.93 -8.12 -22.58
CA LYS A 411 -5.95 -9.54 -22.88
C LYS A 411 -5.97 -10.33 -21.57
N ASN A 412 -7.02 -11.13 -21.41
CA ASN A 412 -7.16 -12.08 -20.33
C ASN A 412 -7.06 -13.50 -20.87
N LYS A 413 -6.23 -14.33 -20.27
CA LYS A 413 -6.09 -15.75 -20.59
C LYS A 413 -6.26 -16.55 -19.30
N ILE A 414 -7.08 -17.60 -19.36
CA ILE A 414 -7.24 -18.60 -18.29
C ILE A 414 -7.06 -19.94 -18.97
N ASN A 415 -6.00 -20.64 -18.62
CA ASN A 415 -5.58 -21.87 -19.29
C ASN A 415 -5.51 -21.67 -20.82
N ASP A 416 -6.26 -22.45 -21.59
CA ASP A 416 -6.30 -22.38 -23.06
C ASP A 416 -7.28 -21.35 -23.62
N GLN A 417 -8.08 -20.70 -22.76
CA GLN A 417 -9.06 -19.72 -23.19
C GLN A 417 -8.50 -18.30 -23.08
N SER A 418 -8.61 -17.52 -24.14
CA SER A 418 -8.20 -16.13 -24.13
C SER A 418 -9.25 -15.21 -24.73
N VAL A 419 -9.37 -14.02 -24.12
CA VAL A 419 -10.21 -12.92 -24.61
C VAL A 419 -9.33 -11.68 -24.72
N SER A 420 -9.46 -10.97 -25.83
CA SER A 420 -8.73 -9.71 -26.05
C SER A 420 -9.71 -8.65 -26.54
N GLU A 421 -9.61 -7.46 -25.96
CA GLU A 421 -10.51 -6.36 -26.22
C GLU A 421 -9.74 -5.05 -26.29
N VAL A 422 -10.28 -4.09 -27.07
CA VAL A 422 -9.80 -2.70 -27.11
C VAL A 422 -10.98 -1.80 -26.80
N TYR A 423 -10.79 -0.89 -25.87
CA TYR A 423 -11.86 0.04 -25.50
C TYR A 423 -11.34 1.43 -25.14
N PRO A 424 -12.13 2.47 -25.45
CA PRO A 424 -11.83 3.82 -25.04
C PRO A 424 -12.15 4.02 -23.56
N LEU A 425 -11.37 4.88 -22.91
CA LEU A 425 -11.58 5.40 -21.57
C LEU A 425 -11.62 6.93 -21.67
N ALA A 426 -12.47 7.55 -20.89
CA ALA A 426 -12.48 8.99 -20.73
C ALA A 426 -12.71 9.33 -19.25
N ASN A 427 -11.92 10.23 -18.73
CA ASN A 427 -12.03 10.74 -17.39
C ASN A 427 -12.13 12.25 -17.42
N VAL A 428 -13.03 12.81 -16.66
CA VAL A 428 -13.14 14.25 -16.41
C VAL A 428 -13.30 14.45 -14.92
N SER A 429 -12.46 15.29 -14.36
CA SER A 429 -12.59 15.72 -12.96
C SER A 429 -12.62 17.23 -12.88
N ALA A 430 -13.45 17.77 -12.02
CA ALA A 430 -13.55 19.19 -11.76
C ALA A 430 -13.70 19.43 -10.26
N GLY A 431 -12.92 20.36 -9.74
CA GLY A 431 -13.00 20.86 -8.38
C GLY A 431 -13.24 22.35 -8.36
N PHE A 432 -14.04 22.84 -7.44
CA PHE A 432 -14.30 24.24 -7.24
C PHE A 432 -14.26 24.62 -5.75
N LEU A 433 -13.58 25.70 -5.44
CA LEU A 433 -13.48 26.23 -4.09
C LEU A 433 -14.45 27.39 -3.89
N LEU A 434 -15.41 27.22 -3.01
CA LEU A 434 -16.37 28.24 -2.64
C LEU A 434 -15.89 29.01 -1.40
N HIS A 435 -15.99 30.32 -1.44
CA HIS A 435 -15.87 31.21 -0.28
C HIS A 435 -14.69 30.96 0.68
N ARG A 436 -13.49 31.40 0.30
CA ARG A 436 -12.27 31.40 1.16
C ARG A 436 -11.95 30.08 1.86
N ASN A 437 -12.03 28.96 1.14
CA ASN A 437 -11.67 27.65 1.64
C ASN A 437 -12.65 26.99 2.64
N ILE A 438 -13.88 27.46 2.76
CA ILE A 438 -14.85 26.86 3.68
C ILE A 438 -15.67 25.75 3.02
N LEU A 439 -15.85 25.80 1.71
CA LEU A 439 -16.59 24.78 0.93
C LEU A 439 -15.86 24.42 -0.34
N SER A 440 -15.57 23.15 -0.52
CA SER A 440 -15.06 22.59 -1.78
C SER A 440 -16.03 21.53 -2.29
N ALA A 441 -16.25 21.49 -3.60
CA ALA A 441 -17.01 20.45 -4.26
C ALA A 441 -16.14 19.83 -5.37
N HIS A 442 -16.05 18.51 -5.39
CA HIS A 442 -15.36 17.75 -6.42
C HIS A 442 -16.32 16.80 -7.10
N THR A 443 -16.19 16.67 -8.39
CA THR A 443 -16.89 15.64 -9.18
C THR A 443 -15.90 15.00 -10.14
N SER A 444 -15.97 13.69 -10.29
CA SER A 444 -15.27 12.95 -11.32
C SER A 444 -16.24 12.06 -12.07
N ILE A 445 -16.11 11.98 -13.35
CA ILE A 445 -16.89 11.11 -14.24
C ILE A 445 -15.91 10.28 -15.03
N SER A 446 -16.00 8.96 -14.90
CA SER A 446 -15.24 8.00 -15.70
C SER A 446 -16.19 7.22 -16.59
N ALA A 447 -15.90 7.14 -17.86
CA ALA A 447 -16.64 6.35 -18.81
C ALA A 447 -15.74 5.24 -19.38
N ARG A 448 -16.22 4.01 -19.29
CA ARG A 448 -15.60 2.82 -19.89
C ARG A 448 -16.63 2.08 -20.70
N THR A 449 -16.36 1.88 -21.98
CA THR A 449 -17.19 1.02 -22.83
C THR A 449 -16.72 -0.43 -22.64
N ILE A 450 -17.55 -1.28 -22.04
CA ILE A 450 -17.29 -2.71 -21.90
C ILE A 450 -18.17 -3.45 -22.90
N PRO A 451 -17.61 -4.23 -23.85
CA PRO A 451 -18.40 -5.05 -24.75
C PRO A 451 -19.34 -6.01 -24.00
N VAL A 452 -20.55 -6.19 -24.52
CA VAL A 452 -21.62 -6.98 -23.86
C VAL A 452 -21.20 -8.44 -23.61
N GLN A 453 -20.34 -9.00 -24.44
CA GLN A 453 -19.82 -10.37 -24.29
C GLN A 453 -18.89 -10.53 -23.08
N ALA A 454 -18.07 -9.54 -22.76
CA ALA A 454 -17.22 -9.54 -21.56
C ALA A 454 -18.07 -9.47 -20.28
N ARG A 455 -19.20 -8.75 -20.29
CA ARG A 455 -20.13 -8.70 -19.15
C ARG A 455 -20.68 -10.07 -18.76
N LYS A 456 -21.04 -10.92 -19.72
CA LYS A 456 -21.58 -12.26 -19.44
C LYS A 456 -20.52 -13.17 -18.82
N ARG A 457 -19.25 -13.07 -19.22
CA ARG A 457 -18.18 -13.93 -18.70
C ARG A 457 -17.66 -13.49 -17.33
N ARG A 458 -17.59 -12.18 -17.02
CA ARG A 458 -17.19 -11.70 -15.68
C ARG A 458 -18.18 -12.13 -14.57
N ILE A 459 -19.45 -12.27 -14.89
CA ILE A 459 -20.46 -12.74 -13.92
C ILE A 459 -20.22 -14.22 -13.54
N TYR A 460 -19.68 -15.03 -14.42
CA TYR A 460 -19.34 -16.43 -14.12
C TYR A 460 -18.04 -16.60 -13.33
N CYS A 461 -17.01 -15.77 -13.53
CA CYS A 461 -15.78 -15.83 -12.75
C CYS A 461 -15.94 -15.34 -11.30
N ASN A 462 -16.91 -14.46 -10.99
CA ASN A 462 -17.19 -13.98 -9.63
C ASN A 462 -18.12 -14.92 -8.83
N ARG A 463 -18.56 -16.06 -9.37
CA ARG A 463 -19.39 -17.03 -8.65
C ARG A 463 -18.66 -18.29 -8.18
N THR A 464 -17.36 -18.36 -8.38
CA THR A 464 -16.50 -19.47 -7.90
C THR A 464 -15.46 -19.03 -6.88
N ASN A 465 -15.84 -18.08 -6.00
CA ASN A 465 -15.12 -17.82 -4.73
C ASN A 465 -16.03 -18.14 -3.56
#